data_65a15ddfd97e77a88ddbd309e429930a
#
_entry.id   65a15ddfd97e77a88ddbd309e429930a
#
_cell.length_a   1.000
_cell.length_b   1.000
_cell.length_c   1.000
_cell.angle_alpha   90.00
_cell.angle_beta   90.00
_cell.angle_gamma   90.00
#
_symmetry.space_group_name_H-M   'P 1'
#
loop_
_entity.id
_entity.type
_entity.pdbx_description
1 polymer ?
#
loop_
_entity_poly.entity_id
_entity_poly.type
_entity_poly.pdbx_seq_one_letter_code
_entity_poly.pdbx_strand_id
1 'polypeptide(L)' 'MPALSTIRRQANRQGLRLVTYRDGSRWSAQYGPYALADINTNALVAYGMNLEAVTDHLAT' A
#
# COMPACT_ATOMS: atom_id res chain seq x y z
N MET A 1 5.93 -15.46 -2.30
CA MET A 1 5.49 -14.08 -2.20
C MET A 1 4.08 -14.06 -1.59
N PRO A 2 3.79 -13.22 -0.61
CA PRO A 2 2.46 -13.22 -0.02
C PRO A 2 1.41 -12.74 -1.03
N ALA A 3 0.19 -13.27 -0.88
CA ALA A 3 -0.91 -12.87 -1.73
C ALA A 3 -1.33 -11.44 -1.41
N LEU A 4 -1.85 -10.74 -2.42
CA LEU A 4 -2.31 -9.37 -2.25
C LEU A 4 -3.38 -9.26 -1.16
N SER A 5 -4.26 -10.26 -1.10
CA SER A 5 -5.31 -10.30 -0.07
C SER A 5 -4.73 -10.38 1.33
N THR A 6 -3.63 -11.12 1.49
CA THR A 6 -2.95 -11.23 2.79
C THR A 6 -2.36 -9.88 3.20
N ILE A 7 -1.76 -9.17 2.25
CA ILE A 7 -1.18 -7.85 2.51
C ILE A 7 -2.27 -6.86 2.89
N ARG A 8 -3.40 -6.89 2.19
CA ARG A 8 -4.54 -6.02 2.52
C ARG A 8 -5.06 -6.29 3.92
N ARG A 9 -5.13 -7.56 4.31
CA ARG A 9 -5.58 -7.94 5.65
C ARG A 9 -4.62 -7.40 6.71
N GLN A 10 -3.32 -7.53 6.47
CA GLN A 10 -2.33 -7.02 7.41
C GLN A 10 -2.42 -5.50 7.55
N ALA A 11 -2.60 -4.80 6.43
CA ALA A 11 -2.75 -3.34 6.45
C ALA A 11 -3.99 -2.94 7.25
N ASN A 12 -5.12 -3.59 6.98
CA ASN A 12 -6.37 -3.29 7.68
C ASN A 12 -6.23 -3.51 9.18
N ARG A 13 -5.52 -4.55 9.58
CA ARG A 13 -5.28 -4.84 11.00
C ARG A 13 -4.53 -3.70 11.68
N GLN A 14 -3.69 -3.00 10.95
CA GLN A 14 -2.92 -1.88 11.48
C GLN A 14 -3.59 -0.53 11.29
N GLY A 15 -4.86 -0.52 10.84
CA GLY A 15 -5.59 0.72 10.60
C GLY A 15 -5.20 1.40 9.29
N LEU A 16 -4.67 0.64 8.34
CA LEU A 16 -4.21 1.14 7.06
C LEU A 16 -4.98 0.50 5.92
N ARG A 17 -4.95 1.15 4.76
CA ARG A 17 -5.55 0.62 3.55
C ARG A 17 -4.49 0.56 2.47
N LEU A 18 -4.41 -0.58 1.78
CA LEU A 18 -3.50 -0.73 0.65
C LEU A 18 -4.12 -0.06 -0.58
N VAL A 19 -3.38 0.87 -1.15
CA VAL A 19 -3.78 1.57 -2.36
C VAL A 19 -2.95 1.04 -3.52
N THR A 20 -3.62 0.70 -4.62
CA THR A 20 -2.95 0.21 -5.81
C THR A 20 -3.18 1.18 -6.96
N TYR A 21 -2.16 1.39 -7.77
CA TYR A 21 -2.24 2.29 -8.92
C TYR A 21 -2.02 1.48 -10.18
N ARG A 22 -2.82 1.78 -11.22
CA ARG A 22 -2.71 1.10 -12.50
C ARG A 22 -1.40 1.47 -13.18
N ASP A 23 -0.74 0.47 -13.78
CA ASP A 23 0.45 0.70 -14.57
C ASP A 23 0.17 1.68 -15.69
N GLY A 24 1.09 2.62 -15.89
CA GLY A 24 0.97 3.61 -16.93
C GLY A 24 0.15 4.83 -16.55
N SER A 25 -0.49 4.84 -15.38
CA SER A 25 -1.20 6.02 -14.92
C SER A 25 -0.20 7.05 -14.38
N ARG A 26 -0.61 8.33 -14.37
CA ARG A 26 0.25 9.37 -13.82
C ARG A 26 0.51 9.15 -12.32
N TRP A 27 -0.47 8.60 -11.63
CA TRP A 27 -0.36 8.34 -10.19
C TRP A 27 0.62 7.21 -9.90
N SER A 28 0.70 6.22 -10.80
CA SER A 28 1.64 5.11 -10.64
C SER A 28 3.08 5.62 -10.71
N ALA A 29 3.36 6.59 -11.57
CA ALA A 29 4.70 7.16 -11.68
C ALA A 29 5.07 7.97 -10.44
N GLN A 30 4.08 8.59 -9.80
CA GLN A 30 4.31 9.48 -8.67
C GLN A 30 4.20 8.79 -7.31
N TYR A 31 3.20 7.93 -7.14
CA TYR A 31 2.87 7.32 -5.84
C TYR A 31 2.92 5.80 -5.84
N GLY A 32 2.98 5.18 -6.98
CA GLY A 32 2.83 3.74 -7.07
C GLY A 32 4.12 2.99 -7.21
N PRO A 33 3.99 1.71 -7.48
CA PRO A 33 2.71 1.03 -7.78
C PRO A 33 1.80 0.83 -6.57
N TYR A 34 2.33 0.90 -5.35
CA TYR A 34 1.54 0.67 -4.14
C TYR A 34 1.78 1.75 -3.11
N ALA A 35 0.77 1.99 -2.30
CA ALA A 35 0.85 2.98 -1.22
C ALA A 35 0.00 2.49 -0.06
N LEU A 36 0.21 3.10 1.10
CA LEU A 36 -0.61 2.83 2.29
C LEU A 36 -1.27 4.11 2.73
N ALA A 37 -2.56 4.03 3.05
CA ALA A 37 -3.34 5.18 3.51
C ALA A 37 -3.96 4.86 4.86
N ASP A 38 -4.14 5.90 5.67
CA ASP A 38 -4.84 5.78 6.93
C ASP A 38 -6.33 5.58 6.66
N ILE A 39 -6.94 4.56 7.29
CA ILE A 39 -8.34 4.23 7.06
C ILE A 39 -9.26 5.38 7.51
N ASN A 40 -8.91 6.03 8.62
CA ASN A 40 -9.77 7.06 9.20
C ASN A 40 -9.72 8.38 8.46
N THR A 41 -8.53 8.81 8.06
CA THR A 41 -8.34 10.11 7.42
C THR A 41 -8.18 10.02 5.92
N ASN A 42 -7.94 8.81 5.40
CA ASN A 42 -7.70 8.56 3.98
C ASN A 42 -6.43 9.25 3.46
N ALA A 43 -5.56 9.66 4.37
CA ALA A 43 -4.30 10.32 4.01
C ALA A 43 -3.23 9.28 3.74
N LEU A 44 -2.40 9.51 2.73
CA LEU A 44 -1.28 8.61 2.44
C LEU A 44 -0.24 8.72 3.55
N VAL A 45 0.13 7.57 4.11
CA VAL A 45 1.18 7.51 5.13
C VAL A 45 2.49 6.99 4.55
N ALA A 46 2.43 6.28 3.44
CA ALA A 46 3.61 5.79 2.73
C ALA A 46 3.24 5.58 1.27
N TYR A 47 4.18 5.78 0.37
CA TYR A 47 3.93 5.64 -1.06
C TYR A 47 5.22 5.33 -1.80
N GLY A 48 5.09 5.06 -3.11
CA GLY A 48 6.25 4.75 -3.94
C GLY A 48 6.85 3.39 -3.62
N MET A 49 6.03 2.43 -3.21
CA MET A 49 6.49 1.12 -2.76
C MET A 49 6.11 0.02 -3.74
N ASN A 50 6.96 -1.01 -3.82
CA ASN A 50 6.56 -2.27 -4.44
C ASN A 50 5.97 -3.18 -3.36
N LEU A 51 5.51 -4.38 -3.76
CA LEU A 51 4.88 -5.31 -2.80
C LEU A 51 5.84 -5.70 -1.68
N GLU A 52 7.11 -5.88 -2.02
CA GLU A 52 8.10 -6.26 -1.02
C GLU A 52 8.27 -5.17 0.04
N ALA A 53 8.34 -3.91 -0.41
CA ALA A 53 8.48 -2.79 0.50
C ALA A 53 7.24 -2.63 1.39
N VAL A 54 6.05 -2.86 0.83
CA VAL A 54 4.81 -2.83 1.61
C VAL A 54 4.83 -3.92 2.67
N THR A 55 5.24 -5.12 2.30
CA THR A 55 5.32 -6.24 3.24
C THR A 55 6.28 -5.92 4.38
N ASP A 56 7.45 -5.37 4.06
CA ASP A 56 8.43 -4.99 5.06
C ASP A 56 7.88 -3.91 5.99
N HIS A 57 7.18 -2.94 5.43
CA HIS A 57 6.59 -1.86 6.24
C HIS A 57 5.58 -2.40 7.24
N LEU A 58 4.75 -3.34 6.81
CA LEU A 58 3.71 -3.92 7.66
C LEU A 58 4.26 -4.93 8.67
N ALA A 59 5.46 -5.43 8.44
CA ALA A 59 6.07 -6.42 9.33
C ALA A 59 6.71 -5.80 10.56
N THR A 60 6.92 -4.50 10.58
CA THR A 60 7.55 -3.81 11.72
C THR A 60 6.55 -3.40 12.78
#